data_e8376aca98d4cef3e2cb196a7ff261e6
#
_entry.id   e8376aca98d4cef3e2cb196a7ff261e6
#
_cell.length_a   1.000
_cell.length_b   1.000
_cell.length_c   1.000
_cell.angle_alpha   90.00
_cell.angle_beta   90.00
_cell.angle_gamma   90.00
#
_symmetry.space_group_name_H-M   'P 1'
#
loop_
_entity.id
_entity.type
_entity.pdbx_description
1 polymer ?
#
loop_
_entity_poly.entity_id
_entity_poly.type
_entity_poly.pdbx_seq_one_letter_code
_entity_poly.pdbx_strand_id
1 'polypeptide(L)'
;MRLSIAVEINLIQAAVNDEDRMRYEEGQFYLKSPEEMEALFPYAKEALENTNKIADMCNVEIVFGERKLPKYDVPEGYDSFSYLTMLCEEGAKKRYPEVTDEVKNRLHYELDMIKQMGFVDYFLIVWDFVNYAKSHDIPVGPGRGSAAGSIVSYCLYITDIEPLRYDLLFERFLNPERVSMPDIDIDFCVNRRQEVIDYVVQKYGKEKVVQIVTFGTMAAKMCVRDVGRAMALPYSLCDKVAKAIPNKVPGVKDVTLPVALKVSPDLKEMYENEPDVTKLLDMAMKLEGLQRHTGVHPAGVIIGQKPIEEYVPLARSVDGGIVCQYEKDPVEELGLLKMDFLALRNLTVIKDALDRIEENHGVKLNMSELDMSDPAVYELLSEGKTDGVFQLESAGMKSFMKQLKPKNLDEIIAGISLYRPGPMDFIPKYLANREHPESIVYDTPKLEKILKSTYGCMVYQEQVMQIVMELAGYSMGRSDLVRRAMAKKKADVMDKER
;
A
#
# COMPACT_ATOMS: atom_id res chain seq x y z
N MET A 1 28.97 -12.02 22.10
CA MET A 1 27.69 -11.54 22.71
C MET A 1 26.63 -11.11 21.67
N ARG A 2 26.88 -10.15 20.73
CA ARG A 2 25.88 -9.71 19.72
C ARG A 2 25.33 -10.87 18.89
N LEU A 3 26.21 -11.70 18.30
CA LEU A 3 25.80 -12.86 17.48
C LEU A 3 25.03 -13.89 18.34
N SER A 4 25.49 -14.17 19.55
CA SER A 4 24.79 -15.10 20.46
C SER A 4 23.38 -14.62 20.77
N ILE A 5 23.20 -13.32 21.10
CA ILE A 5 21.88 -12.75 21.37
C ILE A 5 20.98 -12.83 20.14
N ALA A 6 21.49 -12.53 18.95
CA ALA A 6 20.71 -12.61 17.71
C ALA A 6 20.26 -14.06 17.41
N VAL A 7 21.10 -15.05 17.67
CA VAL A 7 20.77 -16.47 17.53
C VAL A 7 19.65 -16.88 18.53
N GLU A 8 19.81 -16.52 19.80
CA GLU A 8 18.82 -16.84 20.84
C GLU A 8 17.45 -16.21 20.55
N ILE A 9 17.44 -14.99 20.01
CA ILE A 9 16.19 -14.32 19.62
C ILE A 9 15.49 -15.04 18.47
N ASN A 10 16.24 -15.42 17.45
CA ASN A 10 15.66 -15.87 16.19
C ASN A 10 15.40 -17.37 16.11
N LEU A 11 16.23 -18.21 16.75
CA LEU A 11 16.21 -19.65 16.55
C LEU A 11 15.65 -20.42 17.76
N ILE A 12 16.06 -20.10 18.97
CA ILE A 12 15.84 -20.98 20.12
C ILE A 12 14.93 -20.37 21.21
N GLN A 13 14.80 -19.04 21.20
CA GLN A 13 14.09 -18.27 22.24
C GLN A 13 14.62 -18.51 23.68
N ALA A 14 15.89 -18.91 23.81
CA ALA A 14 16.58 -19.15 25.06
C ALA A 14 17.28 -17.87 25.59
N ALA A 15 17.76 -17.90 26.82
CA ALA A 15 18.64 -16.86 27.35
C ALA A 15 20.11 -17.15 27.01
N VAL A 16 20.94 -16.11 26.92
CA VAL A 16 22.37 -16.25 26.58
C VAL A 16 23.13 -17.09 27.61
N ASN A 17 22.63 -17.16 28.87
CA ASN A 17 23.25 -17.92 29.93
C ASN A 17 22.73 -19.37 30.06
N ASP A 18 21.78 -19.78 29.24
CA ASP A 18 21.25 -21.14 29.27
C ASP A 18 22.34 -22.13 28.83
N GLU A 19 22.50 -23.20 29.59
CA GLU A 19 23.55 -24.21 29.34
C GLU A 19 23.29 -25.00 28.04
N ASP A 20 22.02 -25.33 27.78
CA ASP A 20 21.57 -26.15 26.64
C ASP A 20 21.32 -25.34 25.36
N ARG A 21 21.65 -24.04 25.33
CA ARG A 21 21.44 -23.23 24.12
C ARG A 21 22.37 -23.63 22.97
N MET A 22 21.94 -23.46 21.75
CA MET A 22 22.77 -23.60 20.56
C MET A 22 23.96 -22.63 20.64
N ARG A 23 25.15 -23.13 20.39
CA ARG A 23 26.38 -22.34 20.35
C ARG A 23 27.11 -22.57 19.06
N TYR A 24 27.67 -21.51 18.52
CA TYR A 24 28.57 -21.58 17.38
C TYR A 24 30.01 -21.39 17.87
N GLU A 25 30.94 -22.06 17.21
CA GLU A 25 32.38 -21.82 17.47
C GLU A 25 32.71 -20.38 17.09
N GLU A 26 33.58 -19.76 17.90
CA GLU A 26 33.96 -18.36 17.66
C GLU A 26 34.87 -18.21 16.45
N GLY A 27 34.70 -17.11 15.69
CA GLY A 27 35.65 -16.63 14.70
C GLY A 27 35.62 -17.32 13.32
N GLN A 28 34.67 -18.26 13.06
CA GLN A 28 34.68 -19.01 11.80
C GLN A 28 33.65 -18.56 10.74
N PHE A 29 32.71 -17.64 11.09
CA PHE A 29 31.58 -17.25 10.24
C PHE A 29 31.86 -15.92 9.52
N TYR A 30 32.90 -15.88 8.72
CA TYR A 30 33.25 -14.75 7.86
C TYR A 30 33.70 -15.26 6.47
N LEU A 31 33.66 -14.38 5.46
CA LEU A 31 34.18 -14.70 4.13
C LEU A 31 35.70 -14.81 4.22
N LYS A 32 36.20 -16.05 4.06
CA LYS A 32 37.61 -16.37 4.16
C LYS A 32 38.35 -15.99 2.88
N SER A 33 39.64 -15.66 3.02
CA SER A 33 40.51 -15.43 1.87
C SER A 33 40.84 -16.75 1.15
N PRO A 34 41.29 -16.73 -0.12
CA PRO A 34 41.75 -17.90 -0.81
C PRO A 34 42.83 -18.66 -0.03
N GLU A 35 43.79 -17.94 0.58
CA GLU A 35 44.90 -18.52 1.34
C GLU A 35 44.39 -19.24 2.63
N GLU A 36 43.41 -18.63 3.30
CA GLU A 36 42.78 -19.26 4.46
C GLU A 36 42.02 -20.50 4.07
N MET A 37 41.33 -20.51 2.92
CA MET A 37 40.61 -21.68 2.40
C MET A 37 41.59 -22.78 1.98
N GLU A 38 42.70 -22.45 1.34
CA GLU A 38 43.78 -23.41 1.01
C GLU A 38 44.39 -24.04 2.27
N ALA A 39 44.59 -23.24 3.32
CA ALA A 39 45.10 -23.74 4.59
C ALA A 39 44.10 -24.68 5.29
N LEU A 40 42.81 -24.42 5.19
CA LEU A 40 41.75 -25.27 5.75
C LEU A 40 41.53 -26.57 4.95
N PHE A 41 41.68 -26.52 3.64
CA PHE A 41 41.39 -27.62 2.72
C PHE A 41 42.60 -27.98 1.82
N PRO A 42 43.78 -28.25 2.37
CA PRO A 42 44.99 -28.51 1.57
C PRO A 42 44.88 -29.79 0.70
N TYR A 43 43.95 -30.66 1.07
CA TYR A 43 43.67 -31.93 0.36
C TYR A 43 42.65 -31.74 -0.79
N ALA A 44 42.02 -30.61 -0.91
CA ALA A 44 40.90 -30.34 -1.84
C ALA A 44 41.21 -29.20 -2.83
N LYS A 45 42.44 -29.09 -3.34
CA LYS A 45 42.86 -28.04 -4.28
C LYS A 45 41.96 -27.91 -5.49
N GLU A 46 41.59 -29.04 -6.07
CA GLU A 46 40.67 -29.07 -7.23
C GLU A 46 39.31 -28.50 -6.90
N ALA A 47 38.78 -28.70 -5.69
CA ALA A 47 37.53 -28.14 -5.27
C ALA A 47 37.63 -26.59 -5.16
N LEU A 48 38.75 -26.06 -4.68
CA LEU A 48 38.99 -24.62 -4.61
C LEU A 48 39.16 -24.02 -6.02
N GLU A 49 39.88 -24.68 -6.92
CA GLU A 49 39.98 -24.26 -8.32
C GLU A 49 38.63 -24.27 -9.04
N ASN A 50 37.78 -25.25 -8.72
CA ASN A 50 36.43 -25.32 -9.30
C ASN A 50 35.54 -24.17 -8.90
N THR A 51 35.77 -23.48 -7.76
CA THR A 51 35.03 -22.27 -7.41
C THR A 51 35.26 -21.18 -8.44
N ASN A 52 36.50 -20.98 -8.90
CA ASN A 52 36.84 -20.05 -9.97
C ASN A 52 36.21 -20.45 -11.31
N LYS A 53 36.30 -21.75 -11.67
CA LYS A 53 35.68 -22.27 -12.91
C LYS A 53 34.17 -22.04 -12.91
N ILE A 54 33.50 -22.25 -11.76
CA ILE A 54 32.07 -22.00 -11.62
C ILE A 54 31.79 -20.50 -11.76
N ALA A 55 32.61 -19.64 -11.14
CA ALA A 55 32.47 -18.19 -11.28
C ALA A 55 32.61 -17.74 -12.74
N ASP A 56 33.58 -18.28 -13.46
CA ASP A 56 33.81 -18.00 -14.89
C ASP A 56 32.66 -18.50 -15.80
N MET A 57 31.93 -19.53 -15.37
CA MET A 57 30.72 -20.01 -16.06
C MET A 57 29.50 -19.14 -15.80
N CYS A 58 29.51 -18.36 -14.73
CA CYS A 58 28.39 -17.48 -14.36
C CYS A 58 28.52 -16.12 -15.09
N ASN A 59 27.54 -15.85 -15.94
CA ASN A 59 27.47 -14.59 -16.67
C ASN A 59 26.06 -14.05 -16.55
N VAL A 60 25.74 -13.46 -15.39
CA VAL A 60 24.41 -12.94 -15.06
C VAL A 60 24.43 -11.43 -15.13
N GLU A 61 23.57 -10.88 -15.98
CA GLU A 61 23.28 -9.45 -16.04
C GLU A 61 21.88 -9.17 -15.48
N ILE A 62 21.83 -8.34 -14.45
CA ILE A 62 20.56 -7.90 -13.86
C ILE A 62 20.14 -6.59 -14.53
N VAL A 63 19.11 -6.65 -15.37
CA VAL A 63 18.61 -5.49 -16.12
C VAL A 63 17.49 -4.85 -15.32
N PHE A 64 17.71 -3.56 -14.97
CA PHE A 64 16.71 -2.71 -14.32
C PHE A 64 15.99 -1.83 -15.35
N GLY A 65 14.77 -1.39 -15.00
CA GLY A 65 14.01 -0.43 -15.81
C GLY A 65 13.28 -1.03 -17.01
N GLU A 66 13.47 -2.31 -17.34
CA GLU A 66 12.66 -3.00 -18.34
C GLU A 66 11.38 -3.53 -17.73
N ARG A 67 10.24 -3.20 -18.34
CA ARG A 67 8.95 -3.71 -17.90
C ARG A 67 8.74 -5.14 -18.42
N LYS A 68 8.47 -6.05 -17.50
CA LYS A 68 8.26 -7.49 -17.77
C LYS A 68 6.78 -7.85 -17.64
N LEU A 69 5.92 -7.05 -18.29
CA LEU A 69 4.48 -7.25 -18.28
C LEU A 69 4.09 -8.50 -19.07
N PRO A 70 3.25 -9.39 -18.51
CA PRO A 70 2.67 -10.48 -19.29
C PRO A 70 1.75 -9.91 -20.37
N LYS A 71 1.63 -10.60 -21.49
CA LYS A 71 0.63 -10.32 -22.51
C LYS A 71 -0.69 -10.97 -22.11
N TYR A 72 -1.77 -10.26 -22.42
CA TYR A 72 -3.11 -10.79 -22.28
C TYR A 72 -3.53 -11.50 -23.59
N ASP A 73 -4.06 -12.71 -23.49
CA ASP A 73 -4.54 -13.44 -24.65
C ASP A 73 -5.92 -12.91 -25.05
N VAL A 74 -5.97 -12.19 -26.16
CA VAL A 74 -7.21 -11.60 -26.69
C VAL A 74 -7.92 -12.57 -27.65
N PRO A 75 -9.25 -12.44 -27.82
CA PRO A 75 -10.00 -13.23 -28.82
C PRO A 75 -9.50 -13.01 -30.24
N GLU A 76 -9.72 -14.01 -31.10
CA GLU A 76 -9.34 -13.95 -32.52
C GLU A 76 -10.01 -12.74 -33.22
N GLY A 77 -9.24 -12.02 -34.01
CA GLY A 77 -9.67 -10.81 -34.71
C GLY A 77 -9.36 -9.50 -33.99
N TYR A 78 -8.83 -9.55 -32.76
CA TYR A 78 -8.42 -8.37 -32.00
C TYR A 78 -6.93 -8.35 -31.71
N ASP A 79 -6.37 -7.16 -31.60
CA ASP A 79 -5.16 -6.92 -30.81
C ASP A 79 -5.55 -6.42 -29.40
N SER A 80 -4.58 -6.35 -28.48
CA SER A 80 -4.85 -5.95 -27.10
C SER A 80 -5.52 -4.57 -26.99
N PHE A 81 -5.11 -3.61 -27.84
CA PHE A 81 -5.67 -2.25 -27.79
C PHE A 81 -7.09 -2.17 -28.34
N SER A 82 -7.35 -2.79 -29.50
CA SER A 82 -8.69 -2.83 -30.08
C SER A 82 -9.68 -3.59 -29.19
N TYR A 83 -9.22 -4.64 -28.50
CA TYR A 83 -10.05 -5.36 -27.55
C TYR A 83 -10.36 -4.52 -26.30
N LEU A 84 -9.36 -3.84 -25.73
CA LEU A 84 -9.57 -2.92 -24.61
C LEU A 84 -10.54 -1.80 -24.98
N THR A 85 -10.38 -1.21 -26.16
CA THR A 85 -11.26 -0.14 -26.65
C THR A 85 -12.70 -0.62 -26.79
N MET A 86 -12.92 -1.79 -27.40
CA MET A 86 -14.23 -2.40 -27.55
C MET A 86 -14.91 -2.62 -26.18
N LEU A 87 -14.19 -3.19 -25.22
CA LEU A 87 -14.69 -3.40 -23.86
C LEU A 87 -15.10 -2.10 -23.17
N CYS A 88 -14.29 -1.06 -23.33
CA CYS A 88 -14.57 0.26 -22.77
C CYS A 88 -15.79 0.94 -23.40
N GLU A 89 -15.93 0.86 -24.73
CA GLU A 89 -17.08 1.42 -25.43
C GLU A 89 -18.40 0.69 -25.07
N GLU A 90 -18.36 -0.62 -24.95
CA GLU A 90 -19.51 -1.39 -24.44
C GLU A 90 -19.84 -1.05 -22.99
N GLY A 91 -18.81 -0.92 -22.15
CA GLY A 91 -18.97 -0.53 -20.76
C GLY A 91 -19.53 0.89 -20.62
N ALA A 92 -19.07 1.83 -21.41
CA ALA A 92 -19.59 3.20 -21.43
C ALA A 92 -21.08 3.24 -21.76
N LYS A 93 -21.53 2.49 -22.79
CA LYS A 93 -22.96 2.39 -23.16
C LYS A 93 -23.84 1.80 -22.04
N LYS A 94 -23.28 0.95 -21.19
CA LYS A 94 -23.99 0.32 -20.07
C LYS A 94 -24.01 1.19 -18.81
N ARG A 95 -22.95 1.99 -18.62
CA ARG A 95 -22.75 2.78 -17.38
C ARG A 95 -23.26 4.21 -17.45
N TYR A 96 -23.32 4.79 -18.64
CA TYR A 96 -23.82 6.14 -18.84
C TYR A 96 -25.20 6.09 -19.48
N PRO A 97 -26.21 6.81 -18.98
CA PRO A 97 -27.50 6.95 -19.62
C PRO A 97 -27.39 7.50 -21.05
N GLU A 98 -26.43 8.42 -21.25
CA GLU A 98 -26.03 8.98 -22.52
C GLU A 98 -24.51 9.12 -22.56
N VAL A 99 -23.90 8.61 -23.61
CA VAL A 99 -22.46 8.77 -23.84
C VAL A 99 -22.22 10.13 -24.53
N THR A 100 -22.07 11.17 -23.72
CA THR A 100 -21.84 12.54 -24.19
C THR A 100 -20.47 12.70 -24.84
N ASP A 101 -20.25 13.82 -25.54
CA ASP A 101 -18.93 14.12 -26.14
C ASP A 101 -17.84 14.29 -25.06
N GLU A 102 -18.18 14.76 -23.86
CA GLU A 102 -17.27 14.83 -22.72
C GLU A 102 -16.79 13.42 -22.31
N VAL A 103 -17.72 12.49 -22.16
CA VAL A 103 -17.41 11.08 -21.84
C VAL A 103 -16.53 10.46 -22.92
N LYS A 104 -16.88 10.64 -24.20
CA LYS A 104 -16.10 10.12 -25.33
C LYS A 104 -14.69 10.67 -25.38
N ASN A 105 -14.56 11.99 -25.27
CA ASN A 105 -13.27 12.66 -25.33
C ASN A 105 -12.36 12.23 -24.18
N ARG A 106 -12.89 12.13 -22.95
CA ARG A 106 -12.15 11.66 -21.80
C ARG A 106 -11.74 10.18 -21.96
N LEU A 107 -12.65 9.33 -22.46
CA LEU A 107 -12.37 7.91 -22.67
C LEU A 107 -11.25 7.71 -23.72
N HIS A 108 -11.34 8.37 -24.86
CA HIS A 108 -10.32 8.30 -25.91
C HIS A 108 -8.97 8.84 -25.43
N TYR A 109 -8.97 9.96 -24.72
CA TYR A 109 -7.76 10.52 -24.13
C TYR A 109 -7.05 9.52 -23.21
N GLU A 110 -7.80 8.87 -22.30
CA GLU A 110 -7.23 7.89 -21.39
C GLU A 110 -6.75 6.62 -22.10
N LEU A 111 -7.50 6.10 -23.09
CA LEU A 111 -7.11 4.96 -23.89
C LEU A 111 -5.80 5.23 -24.67
N ASP A 112 -5.68 6.39 -25.30
CA ASP A 112 -4.47 6.78 -26.01
C ASP A 112 -3.27 6.89 -25.05
N MET A 113 -3.46 7.47 -23.87
CA MET A 113 -2.43 7.56 -22.85
C MET A 113 -2.00 6.18 -22.33
N ILE A 114 -2.94 5.28 -22.05
CA ILE A 114 -2.68 3.90 -21.64
C ILE A 114 -1.87 3.17 -22.72
N LYS A 115 -2.25 3.34 -24.01
CA LYS A 115 -1.52 2.76 -25.13
C LYS A 115 -0.10 3.31 -25.24
N GLN A 116 0.04 4.65 -25.20
CA GLN A 116 1.34 5.32 -25.30
C GLN A 116 2.29 4.89 -24.17
N MET A 117 1.77 4.72 -22.97
CA MET A 117 2.54 4.29 -21.83
C MET A 117 2.78 2.76 -21.77
N GLY A 118 2.19 1.97 -22.67
CA GLY A 118 2.38 0.52 -22.77
C GLY A 118 1.69 -0.29 -21.66
N PHE A 119 0.52 0.17 -21.16
CA PHE A 119 -0.20 -0.49 -20.08
C PHE A 119 -1.51 -1.17 -20.52
N VAL A 120 -1.72 -1.38 -21.81
CA VAL A 120 -2.93 -2.02 -22.34
C VAL A 120 -3.16 -3.40 -21.74
N ASP A 121 -2.16 -4.28 -21.79
CA ASP A 121 -2.26 -5.62 -21.23
C ASP A 121 -2.45 -5.61 -19.71
N TYR A 122 -1.87 -4.61 -19.00
CA TYR A 122 -2.10 -4.42 -17.58
C TYR A 122 -3.58 -4.22 -17.24
N PHE A 123 -4.26 -3.31 -17.97
CA PHE A 123 -5.69 -3.07 -17.78
C PHE A 123 -6.54 -4.29 -18.12
N LEU A 124 -6.18 -5.03 -19.16
CA LEU A 124 -6.87 -6.27 -19.53
C LEU A 124 -6.72 -7.36 -18.47
N ILE A 125 -5.53 -7.51 -17.87
CA ILE A 125 -5.28 -8.46 -16.79
C ILE A 125 -6.11 -8.09 -15.54
N VAL A 126 -6.13 -6.80 -15.17
CA VAL A 126 -6.93 -6.33 -14.03
C VAL A 126 -8.42 -6.52 -14.29
N TRP A 127 -8.90 -6.13 -15.47
CA TRP A 127 -10.28 -6.35 -15.89
C TRP A 127 -10.67 -7.81 -15.79
N ASP A 128 -9.83 -8.70 -16.25
CA ASP A 128 -10.10 -10.14 -16.31
C ASP A 128 -10.38 -10.74 -14.93
N PHE A 129 -9.51 -10.55 -13.96
CA PHE A 129 -9.74 -11.13 -12.63
C PHE A 129 -10.85 -10.40 -11.84
N VAL A 130 -11.09 -9.11 -12.09
CA VAL A 130 -12.22 -8.39 -11.51
C VAL A 130 -13.54 -8.89 -12.12
N ASN A 131 -13.56 -9.09 -13.45
CA ASN A 131 -14.71 -9.65 -14.15
C ASN A 131 -15.00 -11.10 -13.71
N TYR A 132 -13.96 -11.91 -13.52
CA TYR A 132 -14.10 -13.23 -12.91
C TYR A 132 -14.78 -13.14 -11.54
N ALA A 133 -14.28 -12.30 -10.66
CA ALA A 133 -14.85 -12.13 -9.33
C ALA A 133 -16.33 -11.71 -9.39
N LYS A 134 -16.65 -10.67 -10.15
CA LYS A 134 -18.02 -10.15 -10.29
C LYS A 134 -18.96 -11.16 -10.92
N SER A 135 -18.51 -11.94 -11.93
CA SER A 135 -19.33 -12.97 -12.58
C SER A 135 -19.58 -14.21 -11.70
N HIS A 136 -18.76 -14.42 -10.67
CA HIS A 136 -18.92 -15.50 -9.68
C HIS A 136 -19.51 -15.01 -8.35
N ASP A 137 -20.13 -13.83 -8.34
CA ASP A 137 -20.74 -13.22 -7.15
C ASP A 137 -19.77 -13.08 -5.97
N ILE A 138 -18.48 -12.82 -6.27
CA ILE A 138 -17.47 -12.49 -5.28
C ILE A 138 -17.48 -10.96 -5.11
N PRO A 139 -17.79 -10.42 -3.92
CA PRO A 139 -17.83 -8.99 -3.71
C PRO A 139 -16.48 -8.32 -3.96
N VAL A 140 -16.52 -7.27 -4.77
CA VAL A 140 -15.39 -6.41 -5.10
C VAL A 140 -15.69 -4.99 -4.62
N GLY A 141 -14.71 -4.32 -4.04
CA GLY A 141 -14.84 -2.93 -3.58
C GLY A 141 -15.08 -1.96 -4.75
N PRO A 142 -15.75 -0.82 -4.50
CA PRO A 142 -16.10 0.15 -5.54
C PRO A 142 -14.89 0.88 -6.13
N GLY A 143 -13.71 0.63 -5.61
CA GLY A 143 -12.46 1.27 -6.01
C GLY A 143 -11.81 2.05 -4.86
N ARG A 144 -10.51 2.26 -4.99
CA ARG A 144 -9.71 3.01 -4.03
C ARG A 144 -8.50 3.67 -4.70
N GLY A 145 -7.85 4.57 -3.97
CA GLY A 145 -6.63 5.20 -4.43
C GLY A 145 -6.83 6.08 -5.66
N SER A 146 -5.86 6.05 -6.56
CA SER A 146 -5.85 6.89 -7.76
C SER A 146 -6.60 6.28 -8.95
N ALA A 147 -6.78 4.96 -8.97
CA ALA A 147 -7.44 4.26 -10.07
C ALA A 147 -8.91 4.68 -10.28
N ALA A 148 -9.58 5.18 -9.21
CA ALA A 148 -10.92 5.74 -9.30
C ALA A 148 -10.99 7.01 -10.20
N GLY A 149 -9.86 7.65 -10.51
CA GLY A 149 -9.79 8.78 -11.43
C GLY A 149 -9.82 8.42 -12.91
N SER A 150 -9.86 7.12 -13.25
CA SER A 150 -9.86 6.64 -14.64
C SER A 150 -11.26 6.25 -15.11
N ILE A 151 -11.71 6.87 -16.22
CA ILE A 151 -12.96 6.48 -16.89
C ILE A 151 -12.82 5.12 -17.57
N VAL A 152 -11.62 4.74 -18.00
CA VAL A 152 -11.33 3.39 -18.51
C VAL A 152 -11.57 2.36 -17.42
N SER A 153 -11.04 2.56 -16.20
CA SER A 153 -11.29 1.68 -15.06
C SER A 153 -12.78 1.58 -14.71
N TYR A 154 -13.50 2.70 -14.82
CA TYR A 154 -14.95 2.74 -14.61
C TYR A 154 -15.71 1.96 -15.68
N CYS A 155 -15.44 2.20 -16.96
CA CYS A 155 -16.09 1.48 -18.08
C CYS A 155 -15.79 -0.02 -18.06
N LEU A 156 -14.62 -0.43 -17.61
CA LEU A 156 -14.22 -1.84 -17.43
C LEU A 156 -14.81 -2.51 -16.18
N TYR A 157 -15.61 -1.81 -15.38
CA TYR A 157 -16.11 -2.31 -14.10
C TYR A 157 -14.99 -2.66 -13.08
N ILE A 158 -13.79 -2.16 -13.27
CA ILE A 158 -12.70 -2.26 -12.28
C ILE A 158 -13.02 -1.39 -11.07
N THR A 159 -13.57 -0.20 -11.31
CA THR A 159 -14.09 0.70 -10.28
C THR A 159 -15.58 0.98 -10.49
N ASP A 160 -16.29 1.33 -9.41
CA ASP A 160 -17.70 1.69 -9.45
C ASP A 160 -17.92 3.18 -9.08
N ILE A 161 -16.84 3.98 -9.10
CA ILE A 161 -16.87 5.42 -8.88
C ILE A 161 -16.76 6.13 -10.22
N GLU A 162 -17.76 6.95 -10.53
CA GLU A 162 -17.82 7.71 -11.78
C GLU A 162 -16.88 8.95 -11.67
N PRO A 163 -15.77 9.01 -12.45
CA PRO A 163 -14.72 10.00 -12.21
C PRO A 163 -15.10 11.43 -12.60
N LEU A 164 -15.99 11.63 -13.58
CA LEU A 164 -16.40 12.97 -14.01
C LEU A 164 -17.33 13.63 -12.97
N ARG A 165 -18.21 12.87 -12.34
CA ARG A 165 -19.11 13.35 -11.27
C ARG A 165 -18.36 13.96 -10.09
N TYR A 166 -17.16 13.46 -9.79
CA TYR A 166 -16.35 13.86 -8.65
C TYR A 166 -15.11 14.67 -9.05
N ASP A 167 -15.03 15.15 -10.29
CA ASP A 167 -13.89 15.91 -10.82
C ASP A 167 -12.52 15.21 -10.56
N LEU A 168 -12.50 13.88 -10.68
CA LEU A 168 -11.27 13.11 -10.45
C LEU A 168 -10.31 13.21 -11.63
N LEU A 169 -9.02 13.33 -11.31
CA LEU A 169 -7.98 13.57 -12.28
C LEU A 169 -7.26 12.26 -12.65
N PHE A 170 -7.24 11.95 -13.97
CA PHE A 170 -6.55 10.76 -14.49
C PHE A 170 -5.04 10.83 -14.30
N GLU A 171 -4.45 12.02 -14.39
CA GLU A 171 -3.00 12.25 -14.26
C GLU A 171 -2.48 11.95 -12.85
N ARG A 172 -3.37 11.92 -11.85
CA ARG A 172 -3.03 11.41 -10.52
C ARG A 172 -2.76 9.91 -10.53
N PHE A 173 -3.41 9.18 -11.41
CA PHE A 173 -3.26 7.73 -11.58
C PHE A 173 -2.16 7.42 -12.59
N LEU A 174 -2.30 7.84 -13.84
CA LEU A 174 -1.32 7.67 -14.90
C LEU A 174 -0.81 9.03 -15.37
N ASN A 175 0.51 9.22 -15.30
CA ASN A 175 1.16 10.48 -15.61
C ASN A 175 2.36 10.23 -16.52
N PRO A 176 2.36 10.71 -17.78
CA PRO A 176 3.45 10.51 -18.72
C PRO A 176 4.76 11.19 -18.28
N GLU A 177 4.68 12.23 -17.46
CA GLU A 177 5.85 12.90 -16.88
C GLU A 177 6.47 12.10 -15.72
N ARG A 178 5.84 10.99 -15.35
CA ARG A 178 6.31 10.07 -14.30
C ARG A 178 6.41 8.66 -14.83
N VAL A 179 7.62 8.16 -14.96
CA VAL A 179 7.89 6.77 -15.34
C VAL A 179 7.70 5.86 -14.12
N SER A 180 6.46 5.45 -13.85
CA SER A 180 6.15 4.44 -12.82
C SER A 180 5.04 3.52 -13.30
N MET A 181 5.06 2.26 -12.81
CA MET A 181 3.95 1.33 -13.05
C MET A 181 2.67 1.88 -12.41
N PRO A 182 1.50 1.70 -13.06
CA PRO A 182 0.21 1.92 -12.42
C PRO A 182 0.02 0.93 -11.28
N ASP A 183 -0.70 1.35 -10.24
CA ASP A 183 -1.04 0.51 -9.10
C ASP A 183 -2.55 0.56 -8.90
N ILE A 184 -3.24 -0.50 -9.31
CA ILE A 184 -4.70 -0.65 -9.12
C ILE A 184 -4.90 -1.62 -7.96
N ASP A 185 -5.14 -1.04 -6.79
CA ASP A 185 -5.50 -1.79 -5.60
C ASP A 185 -6.97 -2.26 -5.68
N ILE A 186 -7.22 -3.56 -5.54
CA ILE A 186 -8.56 -4.13 -5.53
C ILE A 186 -8.86 -4.76 -4.18
N ASP A 187 -9.97 -4.31 -3.57
CA ASP A 187 -10.49 -4.90 -2.35
C ASP A 187 -11.48 -6.03 -2.69
N PHE A 188 -11.20 -7.24 -2.19
CA PHE A 188 -12.08 -8.40 -2.31
C PHE A 188 -12.70 -8.79 -0.97
N CYS A 189 -13.82 -9.51 -1.03
CA CYS A 189 -14.37 -10.21 0.13
C CYS A 189 -13.32 -11.11 0.78
N VAL A 190 -13.16 -11.02 2.12
CA VAL A 190 -12.15 -11.78 2.87
C VAL A 190 -12.31 -13.29 2.65
N ASN A 191 -13.54 -13.79 2.65
CA ASN A 191 -13.83 -15.23 2.60
C ASN A 191 -13.52 -15.85 1.25
N ARG A 192 -13.66 -15.09 0.15
CA ARG A 192 -13.57 -15.62 -1.21
C ARG A 192 -12.42 -15.04 -2.05
N ARG A 193 -11.59 -14.17 -1.48
CA ARG A 193 -10.40 -13.61 -2.16
C ARG A 193 -9.49 -14.70 -2.74
N GLN A 194 -9.31 -15.80 -2.01
CA GLN A 194 -8.43 -16.89 -2.43
C GLN A 194 -8.89 -17.51 -3.76
N GLU A 195 -10.20 -17.61 -4.01
CA GLU A 195 -10.74 -18.12 -5.28
C GLU A 195 -10.26 -17.27 -6.48
N VAL A 196 -10.16 -15.96 -6.31
CA VAL A 196 -9.66 -15.06 -7.37
C VAL A 196 -8.16 -15.27 -7.61
N ILE A 197 -7.37 -15.44 -6.54
CA ILE A 197 -5.93 -15.76 -6.65
C ILE A 197 -5.75 -17.11 -7.35
N ASP A 198 -6.53 -18.11 -6.99
CA ASP A 198 -6.47 -19.45 -7.59
C ASP A 198 -6.84 -19.41 -9.09
N TYR A 199 -7.83 -18.58 -9.46
CA TYR A 199 -8.16 -18.32 -10.86
C TYR A 199 -6.96 -17.74 -11.62
N VAL A 200 -6.29 -16.73 -11.07
CA VAL A 200 -5.11 -16.12 -11.68
C VAL A 200 -3.97 -17.14 -11.83
N VAL A 201 -3.73 -17.96 -10.80
CA VAL A 201 -2.74 -19.04 -10.86
C VAL A 201 -3.09 -20.07 -11.93
N GLN A 202 -4.36 -20.43 -12.06
CA GLN A 202 -4.84 -21.37 -13.08
C GLN A 202 -4.69 -20.78 -14.49
N LYS A 203 -5.04 -19.52 -14.68
CA LYS A 203 -5.03 -18.85 -15.99
C LYS A 203 -3.62 -18.57 -16.51
N TYR A 204 -2.75 -18.03 -15.67
CA TYR A 204 -1.42 -17.58 -16.09
C TYR A 204 -0.32 -18.66 -15.89
N GLY A 205 -0.59 -19.71 -15.11
CA GLY A 205 0.35 -20.79 -14.82
C GLY A 205 1.02 -20.67 -13.45
N LYS A 206 1.16 -21.79 -12.76
CA LYS A 206 1.74 -21.87 -11.40
C LYS A 206 3.19 -21.39 -11.33
N GLU A 207 3.93 -21.54 -12.43
CA GLU A 207 5.32 -21.10 -12.55
C GLU A 207 5.47 -19.59 -12.79
N LYS A 208 4.38 -18.93 -13.23
CA LYS A 208 4.35 -17.49 -13.56
C LYS A 208 3.68 -16.63 -12.51
N VAL A 209 3.06 -17.24 -11.50
CA VAL A 209 2.32 -16.54 -10.44
C VAL A 209 2.86 -16.93 -9.09
N VAL A 210 3.47 -15.98 -8.38
CA VAL A 210 4.05 -16.23 -7.05
C VAL A 210 3.73 -15.10 -6.08
N GLN A 211 3.69 -15.43 -4.79
CA GLN A 211 3.54 -14.45 -3.73
C GLN A 211 4.86 -13.76 -3.41
N ILE A 212 4.78 -12.57 -2.81
CA ILE A 212 5.96 -11.77 -2.42
C ILE A 212 6.32 -12.10 -0.98
N VAL A 213 7.63 -12.25 -0.69
CA VAL A 213 8.13 -12.39 0.67
C VAL A 213 8.07 -11.05 1.42
N THR A 214 7.91 -11.11 2.72
CA THR A 214 8.15 -9.98 3.62
C THR A 214 9.17 -10.36 4.68
N PHE A 215 9.99 -9.40 5.08
CA PHE A 215 10.93 -9.60 6.18
C PHE A 215 10.47 -8.83 7.41
N GLY A 216 10.20 -9.56 8.49
CA GLY A 216 9.98 -8.94 9.78
C GLY A 216 11.30 -8.41 10.35
N THR A 217 11.34 -7.14 10.72
CA THR A 217 12.51 -6.52 11.33
C THR A 217 12.31 -6.32 12.83
N MET A 218 13.43 -6.25 13.57
CA MET A 218 13.43 -5.96 15.00
C MET A 218 13.19 -4.47 15.23
N ALA A 219 11.92 -4.06 15.27
CA ALA A 219 11.54 -2.69 15.60
C ALA A 219 11.78 -2.37 17.09
N ALA A 220 12.02 -1.10 17.40
CA ALA A 220 12.46 -0.61 18.72
C ALA A 220 11.82 -1.32 19.94
N LYS A 221 10.49 -1.29 20.06
CA LYS A 221 9.78 -1.89 21.20
C LYS A 221 9.92 -3.40 21.30
N MET A 222 9.88 -4.08 20.15
CA MET A 222 10.04 -5.54 20.08
C MET A 222 11.50 -5.90 20.37
N CYS A 223 12.44 -5.17 19.80
CA CYS A 223 13.87 -5.36 20.01
C CYS A 223 14.22 -5.29 21.50
N VAL A 224 13.70 -4.29 22.23
CA VAL A 224 13.93 -4.17 23.68
C VAL A 224 13.42 -5.40 24.45
N ARG A 225 12.21 -5.88 24.15
CA ARG A 225 11.66 -7.06 24.84
C ARG A 225 12.42 -8.34 24.51
N ASP A 226 12.78 -8.53 23.25
CA ASP A 226 13.50 -9.75 22.81
C ASP A 226 14.94 -9.78 23.33
N VAL A 227 15.64 -8.66 23.29
CA VAL A 227 16.98 -8.53 23.84
C VAL A 227 16.96 -8.70 25.34
N GLY A 228 15.99 -8.08 26.04
CA GLY A 228 15.83 -8.25 27.47
C GLY A 228 15.57 -9.70 27.87
N ARG A 229 14.73 -10.41 27.13
CA ARG A 229 14.49 -11.85 27.32
C ARG A 229 15.78 -12.65 27.12
N ALA A 230 16.52 -12.41 26.04
CA ALA A 230 17.78 -13.10 25.76
C ALA A 230 18.87 -12.79 26.79
N MET A 231 18.83 -11.61 27.43
CA MET A 231 19.71 -11.24 28.52
C MET A 231 19.22 -11.72 29.90
N ALA A 232 18.13 -12.49 29.97
CA ALA A 232 17.47 -12.96 31.20
C ALA A 232 17.02 -11.82 32.14
N LEU A 233 16.68 -10.65 31.60
CA LEU A 233 16.16 -9.53 32.37
C LEU A 233 14.69 -9.71 32.69
N PRO A 234 14.20 -9.17 33.85
CA PRO A 234 12.79 -9.24 34.19
C PRO A 234 11.88 -8.65 33.13
N TYR A 235 10.82 -9.35 32.74
CA TYR A 235 9.84 -8.89 31.74
C TYR A 235 9.25 -7.52 32.11
N SER A 236 8.97 -7.28 33.39
CA SER A 236 8.44 -6.00 33.90
C SER A 236 9.36 -4.81 33.59
N LEU A 237 10.67 -5.01 33.71
CA LEU A 237 11.67 -3.99 33.36
C LEU A 237 11.64 -3.73 31.84
N CYS A 238 11.71 -4.78 31.05
CA CYS A 238 11.71 -4.67 29.58
C CYS A 238 10.42 -4.03 29.05
N ASP A 239 9.26 -4.35 29.64
CA ASP A 239 7.99 -3.77 29.26
C ASP A 239 7.85 -2.30 29.69
N LYS A 240 8.39 -1.93 30.88
CA LYS A 240 8.49 -0.52 31.32
C LYS A 240 9.29 0.30 30.32
N VAL A 241 10.47 -0.17 29.93
CA VAL A 241 11.34 0.49 28.94
C VAL A 241 10.64 0.57 27.57
N ALA A 242 10.05 -0.52 27.11
CA ALA A 242 9.34 -0.52 25.81
C ALA A 242 8.12 0.42 25.78
N LYS A 243 7.42 0.62 26.91
CA LYS A 243 6.30 1.58 27.02
C LYS A 243 6.76 3.03 27.00
N ALA A 244 7.96 3.32 27.49
CA ALA A 244 8.56 4.66 27.43
C ALA A 244 8.98 5.09 26.01
N ILE A 245 9.06 4.14 25.06
CA ILE A 245 9.32 4.44 23.64
C ILE A 245 8.04 5.00 23.01
N PRO A 246 8.03 6.21 22.45
CA PRO A 246 6.85 6.80 21.82
C PRO A 246 6.43 6.00 20.57
N ASN A 247 5.12 5.93 20.32
CA ASN A 247 4.60 5.24 19.13
C ASN A 247 4.80 6.05 17.85
N LYS A 248 4.80 7.38 17.97
CA LYS A 248 4.98 8.31 16.85
C LYS A 248 5.74 9.53 17.30
N VAL A 249 6.59 10.04 16.42
CA VAL A 249 7.30 11.31 16.58
C VAL A 249 7.02 12.16 15.34
N PRO A 250 6.58 13.42 15.48
CA PRO A 250 6.31 14.28 14.34
C PRO A 250 7.52 14.40 13.42
N GLY A 251 7.32 14.20 12.13
CA GLY A 251 8.40 14.29 11.12
C GLY A 251 9.33 13.08 11.00
N VAL A 252 9.13 12.03 11.80
CA VAL A 252 9.91 10.79 11.76
C VAL A 252 9.02 9.65 11.24
N LYS A 253 9.50 8.93 10.22
CA LYS A 253 8.76 7.79 9.63
C LYS A 253 8.71 6.63 10.62
N ASP A 254 9.87 6.21 11.13
CA ASP A 254 10.01 5.08 12.04
C ASP A 254 10.77 5.54 13.30
N VAL A 255 10.18 5.26 14.47
CA VAL A 255 10.78 5.62 15.74
C VAL A 255 11.82 4.58 16.12
N THR A 256 13.10 4.91 15.93
CA THR A 256 14.23 4.08 16.35
C THR A 256 14.61 4.37 17.80
N LEU A 257 15.38 3.48 18.44
CA LEU A 257 15.87 3.67 19.81
C LEU A 257 16.70 4.97 19.99
N PRO A 258 17.63 5.32 19.07
CA PRO A 258 18.33 6.60 19.14
C PRO A 258 17.41 7.82 19.04
N VAL A 259 16.32 7.74 18.24
CA VAL A 259 15.32 8.80 18.17
C VAL A 259 14.49 8.86 19.46
N ALA A 260 14.06 7.70 19.96
CA ALA A 260 13.29 7.61 21.20
C ALA A 260 14.05 8.21 22.41
N LEU A 261 15.34 7.92 22.54
CA LEU A 261 16.21 8.50 23.58
C LEU A 261 16.33 10.03 23.51
N LYS A 262 16.22 10.60 22.29
CA LYS A 262 16.27 12.06 22.13
C LYS A 262 14.96 12.76 22.52
N VAL A 263 13.83 12.09 22.34
CA VAL A 263 12.50 12.74 22.45
C VAL A 263 11.71 12.31 23.69
N SER A 264 12.07 11.21 24.36
CA SER A 264 11.42 10.72 25.58
C SER A 264 12.27 11.00 26.80
N PRO A 265 11.89 11.97 27.66
CA PRO A 265 12.61 12.26 28.91
C PRO A 265 12.68 11.04 29.84
N ASP A 266 11.56 10.32 29.98
CA ASP A 266 11.46 9.14 30.86
C ASP A 266 12.42 8.03 30.41
N LEU A 267 12.51 7.78 29.09
CA LEU A 267 13.43 6.76 28.54
C LEU A 267 14.89 7.17 28.76
N LYS A 268 15.17 8.46 28.59
CA LYS A 268 16.51 9.02 28.79
C LYS A 268 16.92 8.92 30.26
N GLU A 269 16.05 9.29 31.18
CA GLU A 269 16.29 9.18 32.63
C GLU A 269 16.58 7.73 33.04
N MET A 270 15.78 6.75 32.59
CA MET A 270 16.05 5.35 32.83
C MET A 270 17.39 4.89 32.25
N TYR A 271 17.74 5.34 31.04
CA TYR A 271 19.00 5.01 30.39
C TYR A 271 20.20 5.54 31.16
N GLU A 272 20.14 6.77 31.70
CA GLU A 272 21.22 7.41 32.44
C GLU A 272 21.40 6.89 33.88
N ASN A 273 20.30 6.46 34.52
CA ASN A 273 20.30 6.14 35.95
C ASN A 273 20.18 4.65 36.29
N GLU A 274 19.71 3.80 35.35
CA GLU A 274 19.51 2.37 35.59
C GLU A 274 20.51 1.51 34.78
N PRO A 275 21.58 0.95 35.39
CA PRO A 275 22.65 0.23 34.65
C PRO A 275 22.16 -0.93 33.79
N ASP A 276 21.11 -1.63 34.21
CA ASP A 276 20.52 -2.74 33.42
C ASP A 276 19.75 -2.22 32.22
N VAL A 277 19.13 -1.03 32.31
CA VAL A 277 18.48 -0.36 31.18
C VAL A 277 19.51 0.13 30.19
N THR A 278 20.65 0.71 30.66
CA THR A 278 21.76 1.12 29.80
C THR A 278 22.26 -0.06 28.98
N LYS A 279 22.59 -1.19 29.62
CA LYS A 279 23.07 -2.41 28.95
C LYS A 279 22.03 -2.95 27.94
N LEU A 280 20.76 -2.96 28.35
CA LEU A 280 19.65 -3.41 27.50
C LEU A 280 19.55 -2.56 26.23
N LEU A 281 19.51 -1.25 26.37
CA LEU A 281 19.36 -0.32 25.23
C LEU A 281 20.60 -0.28 24.35
N ASP A 282 21.81 -0.32 24.91
CA ASP A 282 23.06 -0.42 24.14
C ASP A 282 23.11 -1.68 23.27
N MET A 283 22.64 -2.81 23.81
CA MET A 283 22.57 -4.05 23.04
C MET A 283 21.42 -4.00 22.03
N ALA A 284 20.27 -3.49 22.42
CA ALA A 284 19.12 -3.36 21.52
C ALA A 284 19.42 -2.44 20.33
N MET A 285 20.09 -1.32 20.51
CA MET A 285 20.53 -0.42 19.42
C MET A 285 21.47 -1.09 18.42
N LYS A 286 22.22 -2.12 18.84
CA LYS A 286 23.09 -2.89 17.92
C LYS A 286 22.33 -3.93 17.09
N LEU A 287 21.13 -4.30 17.50
CA LEU A 287 20.30 -5.33 16.87
C LEU A 287 19.05 -4.78 16.22
N GLU A 288 18.68 -3.53 16.56
CA GLU A 288 17.53 -2.85 15.96
C GLU A 288 17.65 -2.80 14.43
N GLY A 289 16.56 -3.08 13.75
CA GLY A 289 16.50 -3.09 12.29
C GLY A 289 17.00 -4.38 11.62
N LEU A 290 17.61 -5.31 12.36
CA LEU A 290 17.98 -6.62 11.79
C LEU A 290 16.74 -7.42 11.41
N GLN A 291 16.82 -8.13 10.31
CA GLN A 291 15.78 -9.06 9.86
C GLN A 291 15.68 -10.23 10.85
N ARG A 292 14.46 -10.64 11.15
CA ARG A 292 14.15 -11.66 12.14
C ARG A 292 13.56 -12.92 11.52
N HIS A 293 12.52 -12.77 10.77
CA HIS A 293 11.80 -13.89 10.13
C HIS A 293 11.24 -13.44 8.78
N THR A 294 10.97 -14.42 7.94
CA THR A 294 10.25 -14.22 6.69
C THR A 294 8.76 -14.45 6.90
N GLY A 295 7.97 -13.68 6.20
CA GLY A 295 6.53 -13.84 6.07
C GLY A 295 6.12 -13.81 4.61
N VAL A 296 4.84 -13.90 4.35
CA VAL A 296 4.26 -13.74 3.01
C VAL A 296 3.50 -12.44 2.96
N HIS A 297 3.65 -11.68 1.89
CA HIS A 297 2.90 -10.44 1.70
C HIS A 297 1.38 -10.76 1.66
N PRO A 298 0.55 -10.08 2.46
CA PRO A 298 -0.86 -10.47 2.62
C PRO A 298 -1.70 -10.29 1.36
N ALA A 299 -1.25 -9.48 0.40
CA ALA A 299 -2.02 -9.11 -0.77
C ALA A 299 -1.25 -9.20 -2.09
N GLY A 300 0.07 -8.99 -2.07
CA GLY A 300 0.89 -8.86 -3.28
C GLY A 300 1.17 -10.20 -3.96
N VAL A 301 0.83 -10.27 -5.24
CA VAL A 301 1.09 -11.40 -6.12
C VAL A 301 1.83 -10.89 -7.36
N ILE A 302 2.87 -11.59 -7.77
CA ILE A 302 3.61 -11.30 -9.01
C ILE A 302 3.03 -12.15 -10.13
N ILE A 303 2.81 -11.53 -11.29
CA ILE A 303 2.44 -12.22 -12.52
C ILE A 303 3.54 -11.94 -13.56
N GLY A 304 4.26 -12.99 -13.99
CA GLY A 304 5.34 -12.91 -14.95
C GLY A 304 4.93 -13.31 -16.36
N GLN A 305 5.62 -12.77 -17.35
CA GLN A 305 5.51 -13.22 -18.74
C GLN A 305 6.09 -14.62 -18.93
N LYS A 306 7.21 -14.89 -18.26
CA LYS A 306 7.93 -16.17 -18.22
C LYS A 306 7.86 -16.75 -16.80
N PRO A 307 8.29 -18.00 -16.57
CA PRO A 307 8.47 -18.52 -15.23
C PRO A 307 9.24 -17.56 -14.34
N ILE A 308 8.73 -17.34 -13.12
CA ILE A 308 9.30 -16.32 -12.21
C ILE A 308 10.74 -16.63 -11.81
N GLU A 309 11.13 -17.89 -11.80
CA GLU A 309 12.53 -18.31 -11.53
C GLU A 309 13.55 -17.79 -12.55
N GLU A 310 13.10 -17.39 -13.75
CA GLU A 310 13.97 -16.73 -14.74
C GLU A 310 14.31 -15.27 -14.37
N TYR A 311 13.57 -14.69 -13.45
CA TYR A 311 13.73 -13.27 -13.04
C TYR A 311 14.29 -13.13 -11.63
N VAL A 312 13.80 -13.96 -10.68
CA VAL A 312 14.09 -13.85 -9.26
C VAL A 312 14.18 -15.22 -8.61
N PRO A 313 15.02 -15.40 -7.57
CA PRO A 313 15.09 -16.65 -6.82
C PRO A 313 13.77 -16.88 -6.05
N LEU A 314 13.39 -18.17 -5.97
CA LEU A 314 12.19 -18.61 -5.27
C LEU A 314 12.55 -19.34 -3.97
N ALA A 315 11.62 -19.32 -3.01
CA ALA A 315 11.70 -20.06 -1.76
C ALA A 315 10.37 -20.69 -1.41
N ARG A 316 10.38 -21.63 -0.48
CA ARG A 316 9.16 -22.14 0.16
C ARG A 316 8.85 -21.31 1.39
N SER A 317 7.60 -20.85 1.50
CA SER A 317 7.08 -20.24 2.72
C SER A 317 6.90 -21.27 3.83
N VAL A 318 6.68 -20.80 5.06
CA VAL A 318 6.41 -21.69 6.21
C VAL A 318 5.18 -22.58 5.96
N ASP A 319 4.18 -22.05 5.23
CA ASP A 319 2.95 -22.76 4.88
C ASP A 319 3.11 -23.67 3.64
N GLY A 320 4.31 -23.78 3.08
CA GLY A 320 4.65 -24.65 1.94
C GLY A 320 4.38 -24.06 0.57
N GLY A 321 3.84 -22.83 0.48
CA GLY A 321 3.64 -22.08 -0.76
C GLY A 321 4.97 -21.61 -1.37
N ILE A 322 4.96 -21.26 -2.66
CA ILE A 322 6.13 -20.68 -3.35
C ILE A 322 6.06 -19.16 -3.22
N VAL A 323 7.18 -18.56 -2.82
CA VAL A 323 7.34 -17.10 -2.69
C VAL A 323 8.60 -16.64 -3.41
N CYS A 324 8.58 -15.44 -3.94
CA CYS A 324 9.75 -14.72 -4.40
C CYS A 324 10.62 -14.34 -3.19
N GLN A 325 11.95 -14.47 -3.30
CA GLN A 325 12.89 -14.11 -2.21
C GLN A 325 13.15 -12.60 -2.10
N TYR A 326 12.62 -11.79 -3.00
CA TYR A 326 12.73 -10.32 -2.95
C TYR A 326 11.45 -9.70 -2.43
N GLU A 327 11.62 -8.62 -1.67
CA GLU A 327 10.51 -7.76 -1.23
C GLU A 327 9.95 -6.94 -2.40
N LYS A 328 8.86 -6.25 -2.12
CA LYS A 328 8.08 -5.45 -3.09
C LYS A 328 8.95 -4.48 -3.90
N ASP A 329 9.81 -3.67 -3.26
CA ASP A 329 10.55 -2.60 -3.94
C ASP A 329 11.57 -3.16 -4.97
N PRO A 330 12.44 -4.15 -4.65
CA PRO A 330 13.28 -4.83 -5.63
C PRO A 330 12.50 -5.51 -6.78
N VAL A 331 11.32 -6.07 -6.49
CA VAL A 331 10.46 -6.69 -7.51
C VAL A 331 9.97 -5.65 -8.52
N GLU A 332 9.55 -4.48 -8.03
CA GLU A 332 9.13 -3.35 -8.87
C GLU A 332 10.30 -2.77 -9.68
N GLU A 333 11.50 -2.65 -9.08
CA GLU A 333 12.71 -2.19 -9.77
C GLU A 333 13.15 -3.13 -10.90
N LEU A 334 12.93 -4.43 -10.74
CA LEU A 334 13.16 -5.44 -11.79
C LEU A 334 12.09 -5.39 -12.89
N GLY A 335 11.06 -4.56 -12.75
CA GLY A 335 10.02 -4.39 -13.74
C GLY A 335 8.96 -5.49 -13.78
N LEU A 336 8.90 -6.33 -12.74
CA LEU A 336 7.87 -7.36 -12.60
C LEU A 336 6.54 -6.74 -12.18
N LEU A 337 5.45 -7.32 -12.69
CA LEU A 337 4.10 -6.87 -12.39
C LEU A 337 3.65 -7.39 -11.03
N LYS A 338 3.43 -6.48 -10.09
CA LYS A 338 2.78 -6.75 -8.81
C LYS A 338 1.30 -6.42 -8.90
N MET A 339 0.44 -7.31 -8.44
CA MET A 339 -0.99 -7.10 -8.26
C MET A 339 -1.37 -7.24 -6.80
N ASP A 340 -2.13 -6.28 -6.26
CA ASP A 340 -2.56 -6.29 -4.88
C ASP A 340 -4.02 -6.77 -4.76
N PHE A 341 -4.18 -8.02 -4.28
CA PHE A 341 -5.47 -8.64 -3.95
C PHE A 341 -5.77 -8.34 -2.48
N LEU A 342 -6.30 -7.17 -2.19
CA LEU A 342 -6.59 -6.76 -0.82
C LEU A 342 -7.83 -7.48 -0.29
N ALA A 343 -7.95 -7.59 1.03
CA ALA A 343 -9.09 -8.21 1.69
C ALA A 343 -9.78 -7.19 2.58
N LEU A 344 -11.08 -6.97 2.33
CA LEU A 344 -11.89 -6.03 3.11
C LEU A 344 -13.09 -6.75 3.75
N ARG A 345 -13.06 -6.89 5.09
CA ARG A 345 -14.14 -7.56 5.84
C ARG A 345 -15.51 -6.92 5.65
N ASN A 346 -15.56 -5.60 5.46
CA ASN A 346 -16.81 -4.88 5.27
C ASN A 346 -17.57 -5.33 4.01
N LEU A 347 -16.87 -5.74 2.94
CA LEU A 347 -17.51 -6.32 1.76
C LEU A 347 -18.21 -7.64 2.10
N THR A 348 -17.61 -8.47 2.94
CA THR A 348 -18.22 -9.71 3.43
C THR A 348 -19.48 -9.41 4.24
N VAL A 349 -19.41 -8.46 5.19
CA VAL A 349 -20.54 -8.07 6.03
C VAL A 349 -21.72 -7.53 5.18
N ILE A 350 -21.41 -6.70 4.17
CA ILE A 350 -22.41 -6.16 3.26
C ILE A 350 -23.07 -7.31 2.47
N LYS A 351 -22.28 -8.22 1.90
CA LYS A 351 -22.80 -9.38 1.15
C LYS A 351 -23.70 -10.25 2.02
N ASP A 352 -23.23 -10.61 3.21
CA ASP A 352 -24.02 -11.43 4.15
C ASP A 352 -25.34 -10.73 4.54
N ALA A 353 -25.33 -9.41 4.66
CA ALA A 353 -26.54 -8.63 4.94
C ALA A 353 -27.51 -8.65 3.74
N LEU A 354 -27.01 -8.46 2.51
CA LEU A 354 -27.82 -8.49 1.29
C LEU A 354 -28.46 -9.87 1.09
N ASP A 355 -27.69 -10.95 1.29
CA ASP A 355 -28.20 -12.33 1.16
C ASP A 355 -29.30 -12.62 2.18
N ARG A 356 -29.13 -12.18 3.44
CA ARG A 356 -30.15 -12.32 4.47
C ARG A 356 -31.42 -11.51 4.21
N ILE A 357 -31.29 -10.33 3.60
CA ILE A 357 -32.45 -9.53 3.18
C ILE A 357 -33.21 -10.25 2.06
N GLU A 358 -32.49 -10.79 1.07
CA GLU A 358 -33.10 -11.55 -0.01
C GLU A 358 -33.77 -12.82 0.52
N GLU A 359 -33.11 -13.59 1.38
CA GLU A 359 -33.66 -14.81 2.00
C GLU A 359 -34.92 -14.54 2.85
N ASN A 360 -34.91 -13.50 3.68
CA ASN A 360 -35.97 -13.24 4.65
C ASN A 360 -37.15 -12.42 4.09
N HIS A 361 -36.86 -11.57 3.10
CA HIS A 361 -37.83 -10.59 2.60
C HIS A 361 -38.12 -10.74 1.10
N GLY A 362 -37.37 -11.58 0.37
CA GLY A 362 -37.50 -11.74 -1.08
C GLY A 362 -37.09 -10.47 -1.86
N VAL A 363 -36.38 -9.56 -1.25
CA VAL A 363 -35.96 -8.29 -1.84
C VAL A 363 -34.49 -8.35 -2.22
N LYS A 364 -34.19 -8.25 -3.50
CA LYS A 364 -32.82 -8.15 -4.00
C LYS A 364 -32.41 -6.69 -4.10
N LEU A 365 -31.54 -6.25 -3.20
CA LEU A 365 -31.00 -4.89 -3.20
C LEU A 365 -29.75 -4.78 -4.08
N ASN A 366 -29.69 -3.72 -4.87
CA ASN A 366 -28.48 -3.33 -5.59
C ASN A 366 -27.83 -2.13 -4.92
N MET A 367 -26.60 -2.29 -4.43
CA MET A 367 -25.88 -1.22 -3.72
C MET A 367 -25.66 0.03 -4.57
N SER A 368 -25.55 -0.10 -5.90
CA SER A 368 -25.38 1.03 -6.81
C SER A 368 -26.65 1.87 -7.04
N GLU A 369 -27.80 1.34 -6.66
CA GLU A 369 -29.12 1.97 -6.83
C GLU A 369 -29.71 2.51 -5.54
N LEU A 370 -28.97 2.39 -4.41
CA LEU A 370 -29.43 2.90 -3.12
C LEU A 370 -29.52 4.42 -3.14
N ASP A 371 -30.59 4.93 -2.56
CA ASP A 371 -30.78 6.37 -2.32
C ASP A 371 -29.79 6.86 -1.22
N MET A 372 -28.82 7.65 -1.62
CA MET A 372 -27.83 8.24 -0.72
C MET A 372 -28.33 9.53 -0.06
N SER A 373 -29.61 9.89 -0.20
CA SER A 373 -30.19 11.11 0.34
C SER A 373 -31.05 10.89 1.60
N ASP A 374 -31.15 9.64 2.11
CA ASP A 374 -31.97 9.32 3.29
C ASP A 374 -31.52 10.12 4.53
N PRO A 375 -32.38 11.06 5.03
CA PRO A 375 -32.02 11.92 6.16
C PRO A 375 -31.79 11.15 7.47
N ALA A 376 -32.42 9.97 7.65
CA ALA A 376 -32.25 9.16 8.85
C ALA A 376 -30.81 8.65 9.00
N VAL A 377 -30.13 8.38 7.87
CA VAL A 377 -28.71 7.99 7.88
C VAL A 377 -27.84 9.14 8.37
N TYR A 378 -28.07 10.36 7.88
CA TYR A 378 -27.29 11.54 8.28
C TYR A 378 -27.56 11.96 9.73
N GLU A 379 -28.78 11.76 10.23
CA GLU A 379 -29.11 11.96 11.64
C GLU A 379 -28.34 10.99 12.53
N LEU A 380 -28.34 9.69 12.21
CA LEU A 380 -27.57 8.66 12.91
C LEU A 380 -26.06 8.97 12.94
N LEU A 381 -25.49 9.42 11.81
CA LEU A 381 -24.09 9.83 11.73
C LEU A 381 -23.83 11.10 12.58
N SER A 382 -24.76 12.06 12.58
CA SER A 382 -24.67 13.30 13.35
C SER A 382 -24.76 13.09 14.86
N GLU A 383 -25.43 12.04 15.29
CA GLU A 383 -25.47 11.59 16.69
C GLU A 383 -24.20 10.82 17.10
N GLY A 384 -23.32 10.50 16.15
CA GLY A 384 -22.13 9.68 16.38
C GLY A 384 -22.42 8.23 16.75
N LYS A 385 -23.59 7.71 16.38
CA LYS A 385 -23.99 6.30 16.53
C LYS A 385 -23.39 5.46 15.41
N THR A 386 -22.06 5.44 15.33
CA THR A 386 -21.31 4.88 14.20
C THR A 386 -20.49 3.65 14.59
N ASP A 387 -20.93 2.89 15.60
CA ASP A 387 -20.36 1.59 15.93
C ASP A 387 -20.58 0.60 14.78
N GLY A 388 -19.50 -0.04 14.30
CA GLY A 388 -19.54 -0.92 13.15
C GLY A 388 -19.64 -0.23 11.79
N VAL A 389 -19.70 1.10 11.73
CA VAL A 389 -19.65 1.85 10.46
C VAL A 389 -18.21 2.10 10.07
N PHE A 390 -17.77 1.50 8.96
CA PHE A 390 -16.39 1.55 8.50
C PHE A 390 -15.82 2.97 8.45
N GLN A 391 -14.61 3.15 8.97
CA GLN A 391 -13.89 4.42 9.11
C GLN A 391 -14.51 5.45 10.08
N LEU A 392 -15.75 5.28 10.53
CA LEU A 392 -16.43 6.24 11.41
C LEU A 392 -16.49 5.79 12.89
N GLU A 393 -15.87 4.65 13.24
CA GLU A 393 -16.01 3.98 14.53
C GLU A 393 -15.15 4.57 15.67
N SER A 394 -14.03 5.23 15.33
CA SER A 394 -13.11 5.73 16.37
C SER A 394 -13.74 6.83 17.22
N ALA A 395 -13.39 6.90 18.50
CA ALA A 395 -13.92 7.91 19.42
C ALA A 395 -13.71 9.34 18.88
N GLY A 396 -12.55 9.62 18.27
CA GLY A 396 -12.28 10.92 17.67
C GLY A 396 -13.16 11.20 16.45
N MET A 397 -13.36 10.21 15.57
CA MET A 397 -14.23 10.37 14.40
C MET A 397 -15.70 10.53 14.81
N LYS A 398 -16.18 9.79 15.81
CA LYS A 398 -17.52 9.97 16.39
C LYS A 398 -17.72 11.39 16.91
N SER A 399 -16.74 11.92 17.67
CA SER A 399 -16.77 13.30 18.16
C SER A 399 -16.79 14.30 17.01
N PHE A 400 -16.03 14.05 15.95
CA PHE A 400 -16.00 14.91 14.78
C PHE A 400 -17.31 14.86 13.99
N MET A 401 -17.93 13.69 13.79
CA MET A 401 -19.24 13.56 13.13
C MET A 401 -20.34 14.35 13.86
N LYS A 402 -20.31 14.36 15.20
CA LYS A 402 -21.22 15.18 16.03
C LYS A 402 -21.05 16.68 15.79
N GLN A 403 -19.84 17.14 15.48
CA GLN A 403 -19.56 18.55 15.16
C GLN A 403 -19.89 18.85 13.70
N LEU A 404 -19.53 17.96 12.79
CA LEU A 404 -19.77 18.11 11.36
C LEU A 404 -21.25 18.07 11.02
N LYS A 405 -22.05 17.19 11.66
CA LYS A 405 -23.48 17.00 11.38
C LYS A 405 -23.74 16.93 9.87
N PRO A 406 -23.21 15.91 9.17
CA PRO A 406 -23.28 15.84 7.72
C PRO A 406 -24.72 15.75 7.24
N LYS A 407 -25.03 16.42 6.11
CA LYS A 407 -26.36 16.45 5.48
C LYS A 407 -26.42 15.73 4.14
N ASN A 408 -25.28 15.36 3.59
CA ASN A 408 -25.14 14.70 2.29
C ASN A 408 -23.83 13.91 2.24
N LEU A 409 -23.68 13.11 1.19
CA LEU A 409 -22.50 12.26 1.00
C LEU A 409 -21.22 13.09 0.82
N ASP A 410 -21.27 14.24 0.17
CA ASP A 410 -20.10 15.09 -0.09
C ASP A 410 -19.48 15.60 1.23
N GLU A 411 -20.32 15.91 2.20
CA GLU A 411 -19.85 16.32 3.54
C GLU A 411 -19.23 15.16 4.32
N ILE A 412 -19.69 13.92 4.11
CA ILE A 412 -19.04 12.72 4.67
C ILE A 412 -17.67 12.49 4.02
N ILE A 413 -17.57 12.61 2.69
CA ILE A 413 -16.32 12.50 1.93
C ILE A 413 -15.32 13.56 2.42
N ALA A 414 -15.76 14.81 2.54
CA ALA A 414 -14.93 15.88 3.08
C ALA A 414 -14.51 15.60 4.53
N GLY A 415 -15.42 15.12 5.37
CA GLY A 415 -15.15 14.78 6.77
C GLY A 415 -14.08 13.69 6.90
N ILE A 416 -14.19 12.59 6.17
CA ILE A 416 -13.18 11.51 6.16
C ILE A 416 -11.82 12.04 5.66
N SER A 417 -11.83 12.97 4.71
CA SER A 417 -10.62 13.56 4.15
C SER A 417 -9.96 14.56 5.10
N LEU A 418 -10.74 15.34 5.83
CA LEU A 418 -10.28 16.29 6.85
C LEU A 418 -9.71 15.58 8.08
N TYR A 419 -10.31 14.45 8.51
CA TYR A 419 -9.86 13.73 9.70
C TYR A 419 -8.62 12.87 9.42
N ARG A 420 -7.58 13.52 8.89
CA ARG A 420 -6.25 12.93 8.62
C ARG A 420 -5.15 13.87 9.10
N PRO A 421 -3.97 13.36 9.50
CA PRO A 421 -2.82 14.20 9.82
C PRO A 421 -2.50 15.18 8.68
N GLY A 422 -2.46 16.48 8.98
CA GLY A 422 -2.30 17.57 8.03
C GLY A 422 -3.62 18.32 7.81
N PRO A 423 -4.58 17.79 7.05
CA PRO A 423 -5.87 18.46 6.84
C PRO A 423 -6.69 18.68 8.12
N MET A 424 -6.44 17.92 9.17
CA MET A 424 -7.16 18.03 10.46
C MET A 424 -7.09 19.43 11.08
N ASP A 425 -6.01 20.16 10.85
CA ASP A 425 -5.83 21.53 11.33
C ASP A 425 -6.84 22.52 10.69
N PHE A 426 -7.41 22.15 9.54
CA PHE A 426 -8.42 22.96 8.85
C PHE A 426 -9.87 22.69 9.33
N ILE A 427 -10.10 21.69 10.19
CA ILE A 427 -11.46 21.36 10.67
C ILE A 427 -12.19 22.59 11.26
N PRO A 428 -11.60 23.39 12.18
CA PRO A 428 -12.29 24.54 12.73
C PRO A 428 -12.68 25.56 11.65
N LYS A 429 -11.78 25.83 10.69
CA LYS A 429 -12.04 26.76 9.58
C LYS A 429 -13.13 26.22 8.65
N TYR A 430 -13.08 24.92 8.33
CA TYR A 430 -14.09 24.28 7.49
C TYR A 430 -15.49 24.37 8.10
N LEU A 431 -15.63 24.08 9.39
CA LEU A 431 -16.91 24.15 10.10
C LEU A 431 -17.45 25.59 10.16
N ALA A 432 -16.60 26.56 10.51
CA ALA A 432 -17.00 27.97 10.54
C ALA A 432 -17.42 28.50 9.17
N ASN A 433 -16.66 28.20 8.13
CA ASN A 433 -16.96 28.62 6.76
C ASN A 433 -18.23 27.94 6.21
N ARG A 434 -18.50 26.69 6.61
CA ARG A 434 -19.72 25.98 6.23
C ARG A 434 -20.97 26.59 6.83
N GLU A 435 -20.89 27.08 8.08
CA GLU A 435 -21.99 27.79 8.74
C GLU A 435 -22.20 29.19 8.16
N HIS A 436 -21.14 29.84 7.70
CA HIS A 436 -21.15 31.20 7.15
C HIS A 436 -20.45 31.28 5.80
N PRO A 437 -21.00 30.67 4.72
CA PRO A 437 -20.36 30.63 3.39
C PRO A 437 -20.12 32.03 2.81
N GLU A 438 -20.96 33.01 3.18
CA GLU A 438 -20.85 34.41 2.78
C GLU A 438 -19.60 35.13 3.34
N SER A 439 -19.00 34.59 4.38
CA SER A 439 -17.80 35.17 5.02
C SER A 439 -16.49 34.69 4.41
N ILE A 440 -16.55 33.77 3.45
CA ILE A 440 -15.35 33.19 2.86
C ILE A 440 -14.65 34.21 1.96
N VAL A 441 -13.40 34.52 2.28
CA VAL A 441 -12.53 35.36 1.46
C VAL A 441 -11.54 34.49 0.72
N TYR A 442 -11.50 34.62 -0.61
CA TYR A 442 -10.52 33.95 -1.46
C TYR A 442 -9.43 34.94 -1.88
N ASP A 443 -8.18 34.54 -1.79
CA ASP A 443 -7.03 35.37 -2.20
C ASP A 443 -7.07 35.74 -3.70
N THR A 444 -7.75 34.93 -4.51
CA THR A 444 -7.99 35.18 -5.94
C THR A 444 -9.27 34.47 -6.38
N PRO A 445 -10.01 35.04 -7.39
CA PRO A 445 -11.21 34.40 -7.95
C PRO A 445 -10.96 32.99 -8.52
N LYS A 446 -9.75 32.68 -8.93
CA LYS A 446 -9.38 31.34 -9.38
C LYS A 446 -9.51 30.28 -8.27
N LEU A 447 -9.19 30.64 -7.03
CA LEU A 447 -9.33 29.76 -5.88
C LEU A 447 -10.78 29.48 -5.51
N GLU A 448 -11.69 30.45 -5.71
CA GLU A 448 -13.11 30.23 -5.45
C GLU A 448 -13.64 29.05 -6.27
N LYS A 449 -13.32 29.01 -7.57
CA LYS A 449 -13.75 27.92 -8.45
C LYS A 449 -13.29 26.53 -7.95
N ILE A 450 -12.09 26.45 -7.39
CA ILE A 450 -11.49 25.18 -6.93
C ILE A 450 -11.97 24.79 -5.53
N LEU A 451 -12.07 25.76 -4.62
CA LEU A 451 -12.29 25.53 -3.19
C LEU A 451 -13.72 25.74 -2.73
N LYS A 452 -14.64 26.13 -3.60
CA LYS A 452 -16.05 26.42 -3.24
C LYS A 452 -16.74 25.19 -2.63
N SER A 453 -16.54 24.01 -3.19
CA SER A 453 -17.10 22.75 -2.72
C SER A 453 -16.61 22.34 -1.32
N THR A 454 -15.49 22.90 -0.87
CA THR A 454 -14.87 22.62 0.42
C THR A 454 -14.78 23.86 1.30
N TYR A 455 -15.67 24.83 1.08
CA TYR A 455 -15.81 26.04 1.89
C TYR A 455 -14.48 26.81 2.07
N GLY A 456 -13.70 26.95 0.99
CA GLY A 456 -12.44 27.68 1.00
C GLY A 456 -11.27 26.96 1.69
N CYS A 457 -11.40 25.66 1.96
CA CYS A 457 -10.34 24.85 2.54
C CYS A 457 -9.76 23.89 1.50
N MET A 458 -8.44 23.72 1.48
CA MET A 458 -7.78 22.66 0.71
C MET A 458 -7.96 21.32 1.44
N VAL A 459 -8.81 20.45 0.92
CA VAL A 459 -9.15 19.15 1.50
C VAL A 459 -8.61 18.01 0.63
N TYR A 460 -8.76 18.13 -0.69
CA TYR A 460 -8.47 17.07 -1.64
C TYR A 460 -7.12 17.28 -2.34
N GLN A 461 -6.50 16.16 -2.72
CA GLN A 461 -5.24 16.19 -3.47
C GLN A 461 -5.42 16.80 -4.87
N GLU A 462 -6.57 16.59 -5.48
CA GLU A 462 -6.99 17.17 -6.74
C GLU A 462 -6.99 18.70 -6.68
N GLN A 463 -7.48 19.26 -5.60
CA GLN A 463 -7.46 20.72 -5.39
C GLN A 463 -6.03 21.28 -5.35
N VAL A 464 -5.10 20.57 -4.70
CA VAL A 464 -3.69 20.98 -4.71
C VAL A 464 -3.14 21.00 -6.14
N MET A 465 -3.42 19.97 -6.94
CA MET A 465 -2.98 19.90 -8.35
C MET A 465 -3.60 21.02 -9.18
N GLN A 466 -4.91 21.25 -9.05
CA GLN A 466 -5.63 22.31 -9.74
C GLN A 466 -5.10 23.71 -9.37
N ILE A 467 -4.80 23.95 -8.10
CA ILE A 467 -4.22 25.22 -7.63
C ILE A 467 -2.84 25.45 -8.28
N VAL A 468 -1.97 24.44 -8.28
CA VAL A 468 -0.64 24.55 -8.90
C VAL A 468 -0.77 24.80 -10.40
N MET A 469 -1.68 24.12 -11.08
CA MET A 469 -1.96 24.32 -12.50
C MET A 469 -2.48 25.73 -12.78
N GLU A 470 -3.51 26.18 -12.06
CA GLU A 470 -4.20 27.44 -12.33
C GLU A 470 -3.40 28.68 -11.93
N LEU A 471 -2.58 28.59 -10.87
CA LEU A 471 -1.82 29.74 -10.37
C LEU A 471 -0.39 29.77 -10.89
N ALA A 472 0.28 28.61 -11.02
CA ALA A 472 1.66 28.52 -11.48
C ALA A 472 1.78 28.18 -12.98
N GLY A 473 0.69 27.83 -13.65
CA GLY A 473 0.68 27.49 -15.08
C GLY A 473 1.36 26.15 -15.41
N TYR A 474 1.45 25.24 -14.45
CA TYR A 474 2.04 23.92 -14.64
C TYR A 474 1.12 23.00 -15.43
N SER A 475 1.72 22.02 -16.11
CA SER A 475 0.94 20.91 -16.65
C SER A 475 0.31 20.10 -15.50
N MET A 476 -0.75 19.34 -15.81
CA MET A 476 -1.38 18.48 -14.83
C MET A 476 -0.39 17.41 -14.29
N GLY A 477 0.44 16.86 -15.17
CA GLY A 477 1.49 15.91 -14.80
C GLY A 477 2.52 16.49 -13.84
N ARG A 478 3.04 17.69 -14.13
CA ARG A 478 3.97 18.38 -13.23
C ARG A 478 3.32 18.77 -11.90
N SER A 479 2.04 19.11 -11.89
CA SER A 479 1.28 19.40 -10.67
C SER A 479 1.21 18.17 -9.73
N ASP A 480 1.08 16.94 -10.29
CA ASP A 480 1.16 15.71 -9.49
C ASP A 480 2.55 15.51 -8.86
N LEU A 481 3.63 15.82 -9.59
CA LEU A 481 4.99 15.73 -9.03
C LEU A 481 5.18 16.68 -7.84
N VAL A 482 4.71 17.92 -7.95
CA VAL A 482 4.74 18.91 -6.86
C VAL A 482 3.93 18.42 -5.66
N ARG A 483 2.67 17.99 -5.88
CA ARG A 483 1.82 17.43 -4.83
C ARG A 483 2.49 16.27 -4.09
N ARG A 484 3.16 15.35 -4.80
CA ARG A 484 3.89 14.22 -4.20
C ARG A 484 5.10 14.68 -3.40
N ALA A 485 5.83 15.66 -3.89
CA ALA A 485 6.96 16.24 -3.16
C ALA A 485 6.50 16.86 -1.84
N MET A 486 5.39 17.60 -1.85
CA MET A 486 4.75 18.12 -0.64
C MET A 486 4.34 17.00 0.34
N ALA A 487 3.64 15.98 -0.14
CA ALA A 487 3.17 14.86 0.68
C ALA A 487 4.33 14.05 1.30
N LYS A 488 5.43 13.86 0.57
CA LYS A 488 6.63 13.15 1.03
C LYS A 488 7.63 14.06 1.76
N LYS A 489 7.31 15.36 1.94
CA LYS A 489 8.17 16.36 2.58
C LYS A 489 9.58 16.43 1.97
N LYS A 490 9.69 16.29 0.65
CA LYS A 490 10.96 16.39 -0.08
C LYS A 490 11.31 17.86 -0.31
N ALA A 491 12.02 18.45 0.65
CA ALA A 491 12.39 19.86 0.62
C ALA A 491 13.26 20.21 -0.60
N ASP A 492 14.20 19.34 -0.95
CA ASP A 492 15.10 19.47 -2.12
C ASP A 492 14.36 19.56 -3.46
N VAL A 493 13.25 18.85 -3.60
CA VAL A 493 12.38 18.91 -4.81
C VAL A 493 11.56 20.19 -4.75
N MET A 494 10.99 20.54 -3.60
CA MET A 494 10.17 21.76 -3.44
C MET A 494 10.97 23.02 -3.69
N ASP A 495 12.25 23.07 -3.26
CA ASP A 495 13.13 24.22 -3.47
C ASP A 495 13.48 24.44 -4.95
N LYS A 496 13.49 23.37 -5.76
CA LYS A 496 13.68 23.45 -7.21
C LYS A 496 12.43 23.93 -7.97
N GLU A 497 11.26 23.75 -7.39
CA GLU A 497 9.97 24.16 -7.96
C GLU A 497 9.55 25.58 -7.50
N ARG A 498 10.35 26.22 -6.65
CA ARG A 498 10.12 27.55 -6.11
C ARG A 498 10.69 28.63 -7.02
#